data_a975c2d3c76ca6a8054f1cd6c0ca81ee
#
_entry.id   a975c2d3c76ca6a8054f1cd6c0ca81ee
#
_cell.length_a   1.000
_cell.length_b   1.000
_cell.length_c   1.000
_cell.angle_alpha   90.00
_cell.angle_beta   90.00
_cell.angle_gamma   90.00
#
_symmetry.space_group_name_H-M   'P 1'
#
loop_
_entity.id
_entity.type
_entity.pdbx_description
1 polymer ?
#
loop_
_entity_poly.entity_id
_entity_poly.type
_entity_poly.pdbx_seq_one_letter_code
_entity_poly.pdbx_strand_id
1 'polypeptide(L)'
;MRGLIAGALGCPRDRWPEWLTQIEFTVRSDKRARIVDDFHTIGSREDEWDFRRRLAVLQGLRASSAKQLAFKPGVGSTVIARRTYLADAEFLVRITHEGRTEEIDQALAAPRFSTYLGRKAFAPAFPFYLGVGNSALISQVPAIQTSNAEPTKTPAKVGVDVHHLSMGDSARPSIMPVPVVADRASWFAAVERLKLVRRATV
;
A
#
# COMPACT_ATOMS: atom_id res chain seq x y z
N MET A 1 -0.67 -3.60 -4.21
CA MET A 1 -0.54 -2.50 -5.19
C MET A 1 -1.55 -2.59 -6.33
N ARG A 2 -1.72 -3.74 -7.03
CA ARG A 2 -2.70 -3.86 -8.14
C ARG A 2 -4.12 -3.44 -7.76
N GLY A 3 -4.61 -3.83 -6.57
CA GLY A 3 -5.92 -3.41 -6.08
C GLY A 3 -6.07 -1.90 -5.85
N LEU A 4 -4.98 -1.22 -5.51
CA LEU A 4 -4.97 0.25 -5.39
C LEU A 4 -5.10 0.89 -6.77
N ILE A 5 -4.38 0.40 -7.78
CA ILE A 5 -4.46 0.88 -9.16
C ILE A 5 -5.86 0.59 -9.73
N ALA A 6 -6.40 -0.61 -9.53
CA ALA A 6 -7.77 -0.95 -9.93
C ALA A 6 -8.80 0.00 -9.29
N GLY A 7 -8.62 0.33 -8.01
CA GLY A 7 -9.46 1.32 -7.33
C GLY A 7 -9.31 2.73 -7.90
N ALA A 8 -8.09 3.16 -8.22
CA ALA A 8 -7.84 4.44 -8.86
C ALA A 8 -8.49 4.52 -10.25
N LEU A 9 -8.45 3.45 -11.03
CA LEU A 9 -9.15 3.30 -12.31
C LEU A 9 -10.68 3.25 -12.16
N GLY A 10 -11.20 3.00 -10.97
CA GLY A 10 -12.64 2.81 -10.74
C GLY A 10 -13.15 1.40 -11.10
N CYS A 11 -12.27 0.40 -11.16
CA CYS A 11 -12.65 -0.96 -11.50
C CYS A 11 -13.30 -1.69 -10.30
N PRO A 12 -14.48 -2.32 -10.45
CA PRO A 12 -15.04 -3.23 -9.47
C PRO A 12 -14.11 -4.42 -9.21
N ARG A 13 -14.23 -5.06 -8.03
CA ARG A 13 -13.33 -6.16 -7.62
C ARG A 13 -13.33 -7.37 -8.54
N ASP A 14 -14.46 -7.63 -9.20
CA ASP A 14 -14.71 -8.76 -10.10
C ASP A 14 -14.41 -8.45 -11.58
N ARG A 15 -14.03 -7.22 -11.90
CA ARG A 15 -13.82 -6.73 -13.27
C ARG A 15 -12.52 -5.98 -13.45
N TRP A 16 -11.44 -6.56 -12.94
CA TRP A 16 -10.12 -5.96 -13.15
C TRP A 16 -9.63 -6.25 -14.56
N PRO A 17 -9.09 -5.24 -15.26
CA PRO A 17 -8.44 -5.46 -16.55
C PRO A 17 -7.29 -6.45 -16.43
N GLU A 18 -7.16 -7.36 -17.38
CA GLU A 18 -6.13 -8.39 -17.37
C GLU A 18 -4.72 -7.82 -17.36
N TRP A 19 -4.50 -6.70 -18.04
CA TRP A 19 -3.20 -6.04 -18.09
C TRP A 19 -2.65 -5.59 -16.71
N LEU A 20 -3.51 -5.45 -15.69
CA LEU A 20 -3.05 -5.20 -14.32
C LEU A 20 -2.11 -6.30 -13.80
N THR A 21 -2.18 -7.51 -14.34
CA THR A 21 -1.29 -8.61 -13.98
C THR A 21 0.11 -8.42 -14.56
N GLN A 22 0.24 -7.66 -15.64
CA GLN A 22 1.49 -7.40 -16.35
C GLN A 22 2.28 -6.21 -15.76
N ILE A 23 1.70 -5.51 -14.80
CA ILE A 23 2.39 -4.40 -14.11
C ILE A 23 3.57 -4.94 -13.31
N GLU A 24 4.72 -4.32 -13.54
CA GLU A 24 5.93 -4.51 -12.76
C GLU A 24 6.07 -3.42 -11.69
N PHE A 25 6.54 -3.82 -10.53
CA PHE A 25 6.79 -2.92 -9.43
C PHE A 25 8.27 -2.98 -9.02
N THR A 26 8.88 -1.81 -8.86
CA THR A 26 10.12 -1.67 -8.12
C THR A 26 9.80 -0.98 -6.81
N VAL A 27 10.01 -1.67 -5.70
CA VAL A 27 9.70 -1.18 -4.35
C VAL A 27 10.99 -0.89 -3.62
N ARG A 28 11.22 0.37 -3.30
CA ARG A 28 12.31 0.85 -2.47
C ARG A 28 11.81 1.02 -1.04
N SER A 29 12.51 0.44 -0.07
CA SER A 29 12.18 0.53 1.35
C SER A 29 13.08 1.57 2.02
N ASP A 30 12.57 2.79 2.21
CA ASP A 30 13.32 3.91 2.80
C ASP A 30 13.35 3.84 4.32
N LYS A 31 12.27 3.34 4.91
CA LYS A 31 12.15 3.12 6.35
C LYS A 31 11.57 1.75 6.62
N ARG A 32 12.26 0.96 7.44
CA ARG A 32 11.77 -0.38 7.83
C ARG A 32 10.50 -0.28 8.66
N ALA A 33 9.59 -1.20 8.39
CA ALA A 33 8.35 -1.32 9.14
C ALA A 33 8.59 -1.82 10.56
N ARG A 34 7.75 -1.38 11.48
CA ARG A 34 7.48 -2.05 12.75
C ARG A 34 6.25 -2.91 12.59
N ILE A 35 6.34 -4.17 12.98
CA ILE A 35 5.18 -5.07 12.98
C ILE A 35 4.31 -4.73 14.19
N VAL A 36 3.02 -4.47 13.94
CA VAL A 36 2.03 -4.22 14.97
C VAL A 36 0.81 -5.11 14.75
N ASP A 37 0.29 -5.66 15.84
CA ASP A 37 -0.93 -6.45 15.82
C ASP A 37 -2.12 -5.58 16.21
N ASP A 38 -3.15 -5.61 15.37
CA ASP A 38 -4.46 -5.06 15.67
C ASP A 38 -5.36 -6.17 16.21
N PHE A 39 -5.89 -5.94 17.37
CA PHE A 39 -6.80 -6.84 18.05
C PHE A 39 -8.23 -6.31 17.89
N HIS A 40 -9.00 -6.99 17.09
CA HIS A 40 -10.37 -6.59 16.78
C HIS A 40 -11.36 -7.56 17.41
N THR A 41 -12.25 -7.04 18.22
CA THR A 41 -13.35 -7.79 18.81
C THR A 41 -14.65 -7.45 18.07
N ILE A 42 -15.40 -8.48 17.69
CA ILE A 42 -16.70 -8.33 17.06
C ILE A 42 -17.70 -8.87 18.08
N GLY A 43 -18.48 -7.97 18.70
CA GLY A 43 -19.57 -8.36 19.59
C GLY A 43 -20.67 -9.10 18.83
N SER A 44 -21.30 -10.09 19.45
CA SER A 44 -22.44 -10.79 18.85
C SER A 44 -23.69 -9.91 18.93
N ARG A 45 -24.24 -9.55 17.78
CA ARG A 45 -25.64 -9.18 17.67
C ARG A 45 -26.40 -10.44 17.28
N GLU A 46 -26.94 -11.14 18.28
CA GLU A 46 -27.52 -12.46 18.10
C GLU A 46 -28.72 -12.49 17.16
N ASP A 47 -29.37 -11.37 16.96
CA ASP A 47 -30.67 -11.28 16.29
C ASP A 47 -30.57 -10.91 14.81
N GLU A 48 -29.42 -10.53 14.30
CA GLU A 48 -29.25 -10.14 12.91
C GLU A 48 -28.80 -11.31 12.05
N TRP A 49 -29.69 -11.80 11.19
CA TRP A 49 -29.40 -12.84 10.18
C TRP A 49 -28.17 -12.54 9.34
N ASP A 50 -28.01 -11.31 8.88
CA ASP A 50 -26.86 -10.88 8.09
C ASP A 50 -25.53 -10.98 8.85
N PHE A 51 -25.57 -10.72 10.15
CA PHE A 51 -24.37 -10.84 10.99
C PHE A 51 -23.96 -12.30 11.16
N ARG A 52 -24.90 -13.21 11.41
CA ARG A 52 -24.66 -14.66 11.49
C ARG A 52 -24.12 -15.22 10.17
N ARG A 53 -24.71 -14.79 9.06
CA ARG A 53 -24.25 -15.18 7.73
C ARG A 53 -22.83 -14.71 7.44
N ARG A 54 -22.47 -13.47 7.78
CA ARG A 54 -21.12 -12.94 7.60
C ARG A 54 -20.09 -13.68 8.48
N LEU A 55 -20.47 -14.02 9.70
CA LEU A 55 -19.64 -14.84 10.60
C LEU A 55 -19.39 -16.24 10.03
N ALA A 56 -20.42 -16.90 9.51
CA ALA A 56 -20.31 -18.20 8.89
C ALA A 56 -19.38 -18.18 7.66
N VAL A 57 -19.52 -17.16 6.81
CA VAL A 57 -18.63 -16.96 5.65
C VAL A 57 -17.19 -16.72 6.07
N LEU A 58 -16.95 -15.94 7.13
CA LEU A 58 -15.61 -15.71 7.67
C LEU A 58 -14.96 -16.98 8.22
N GLN A 59 -15.78 -17.94 8.66
CA GLN A 59 -15.33 -19.25 9.14
C GLN A 59 -15.29 -20.33 8.02
N GLY A 60 -15.51 -19.93 6.76
CA GLY A 60 -15.52 -20.85 5.62
C GLY A 60 -16.80 -21.69 5.50
N LEU A 61 -17.83 -21.40 6.27
CA LEU A 61 -19.12 -22.09 6.21
C LEU A 61 -20.02 -21.47 5.14
N ARG A 62 -20.66 -22.33 4.35
CA ARG A 62 -21.71 -21.93 3.39
C ARG A 62 -23.07 -22.32 3.94
N ALA A 63 -23.91 -21.34 4.21
CA ALA A 63 -25.28 -21.60 4.66
C ALA A 63 -26.28 -20.86 3.79
N SER A 64 -27.31 -21.57 3.31
CA SER A 64 -28.41 -21.00 2.53
C SER A 64 -29.59 -20.55 3.41
N SER A 65 -29.63 -20.97 4.68
CA SER A 65 -30.67 -20.58 5.63
C SER A 65 -30.13 -20.45 7.07
N ALA A 66 -30.82 -19.69 7.90
CA ALA A 66 -30.48 -19.51 9.32
C ALA A 66 -30.43 -20.83 10.10
N LYS A 67 -31.27 -21.79 9.71
CA LYS A 67 -31.35 -23.11 10.36
C LYS A 67 -30.10 -23.97 10.11
N GLN A 68 -29.39 -23.74 9.02
CA GLN A 68 -28.18 -24.48 8.67
C GLN A 68 -26.93 -23.91 9.38
N LEU A 69 -27.03 -22.73 9.96
CA LEU A 69 -25.99 -22.19 10.80
C LEU A 69 -26.07 -22.86 12.17
N ALA A 70 -25.39 -24.01 12.32
CA ALA A 70 -25.21 -24.69 13.59
C ALA A 70 -24.40 -23.86 14.61
N PHE A 71 -23.87 -22.72 14.17
CA PHE A 71 -23.12 -21.80 14.99
C PHE A 71 -24.09 -20.98 15.87
N LYS A 72 -24.22 -21.38 17.12
CA LYS A 72 -24.78 -20.55 18.19
C LYS A 72 -23.61 -19.96 18.95
N PRO A 73 -23.18 -18.72 18.67
CA PRO A 73 -22.31 -18.03 19.62
C PRO A 73 -23.08 -18.05 20.95
N GLY A 74 -22.47 -18.58 22.01
CA GLY A 74 -23.03 -18.49 23.35
C GLY A 74 -23.35 -17.04 23.66
N VAL A 75 -24.36 -16.79 24.50
CA VAL A 75 -24.69 -15.45 24.96
C VAL A 75 -23.41 -14.79 25.50
N GLY A 76 -23.04 -13.64 24.93
CA GLY A 76 -21.80 -12.93 25.28
C GLY A 76 -20.53 -13.41 24.54
N SER A 77 -20.63 -14.33 23.55
CA SER A 77 -19.45 -14.73 22.79
C SER A 77 -18.96 -13.59 21.89
N THR A 78 -17.68 -13.30 21.98
CA THR A 78 -17.00 -12.29 21.17
C THR A 78 -16.08 -13.00 20.17
N VAL A 79 -16.22 -12.68 18.89
CA VAL A 79 -15.26 -13.14 17.88
C VAL A 79 -14.05 -12.22 17.92
N ILE A 80 -12.89 -12.85 18.06
CA ILE A 80 -11.60 -12.16 18.09
C ILE A 80 -10.92 -12.35 16.75
N ALA A 81 -10.53 -11.26 16.10
CA ALA A 81 -9.68 -11.26 14.93
C ALA A 81 -8.35 -10.56 15.25
N ARG A 82 -7.24 -11.25 15.02
CA ARG A 82 -5.89 -10.66 15.03
C ARG A 82 -5.48 -10.34 13.60
N ARG A 83 -4.88 -9.18 13.41
CA ARG A 83 -4.34 -8.78 12.12
C ARG A 83 -3.03 -8.05 12.30
N THR A 84 -2.04 -8.50 11.57
CA THR A 84 -0.70 -7.92 11.59
C THR A 84 -0.58 -6.85 10.52
N TYR A 85 -0.04 -5.71 10.88
CA TYR A 85 0.22 -4.55 10.01
C TYR A 85 1.66 -4.12 10.06
N LEU A 86 2.08 -3.44 8.98
CA LEU A 86 3.35 -2.75 8.91
C LEU A 86 3.12 -1.28 9.29
N ALA A 87 3.57 -0.88 10.48
CA ALA A 87 3.51 0.50 10.95
C ALA A 87 4.81 1.23 10.68
N ASP A 88 4.72 2.55 10.47
CA ASP A 88 5.85 3.46 10.30
C ASP A 88 6.78 3.13 9.13
N ALA A 89 6.35 2.27 8.21
CA ALA A 89 7.11 1.99 6.99
C ALA A 89 7.02 3.14 5.99
N GLU A 90 8.10 3.34 5.25
CA GLU A 90 8.10 4.26 4.12
C GLU A 90 8.64 3.55 2.88
N PHE A 91 7.80 3.51 1.86
CA PHE A 91 8.10 2.85 0.58
C PHE A 91 7.96 3.85 -0.56
N LEU A 92 8.94 3.85 -1.45
CA LEU A 92 8.83 4.49 -2.76
C LEU A 92 8.58 3.39 -3.80
N VAL A 93 7.50 3.52 -4.56
CA VAL A 93 7.10 2.51 -5.54
C VAL A 93 7.16 3.08 -6.95
N ARG A 94 7.95 2.46 -7.80
CA ARG A 94 7.91 2.67 -9.25
C ARG A 94 7.00 1.64 -9.88
N ILE A 95 6.08 2.10 -10.70
CA ILE A 95 5.15 1.29 -11.47
C ILE A 95 5.59 1.35 -12.93
N THR A 96 5.74 0.19 -13.56
CA THR A 96 6.13 0.11 -14.97
C THR A 96 5.14 -0.78 -15.71
N HIS A 97 4.66 -0.30 -16.86
CA HIS A 97 3.84 -1.07 -17.78
C HIS A 97 4.07 -0.56 -19.20
N GLU A 98 4.30 -1.46 -20.13
CA GLU A 98 4.45 -1.11 -21.54
C GLU A 98 3.10 -0.69 -22.14
N GLY A 99 3.03 0.51 -22.70
CA GLY A 99 1.85 1.03 -23.39
C GLY A 99 0.68 1.51 -22.51
N ARG A 100 0.80 1.49 -21.14
CA ARG A 100 -0.27 1.94 -20.23
C ARG A 100 0.15 3.04 -19.26
N THR A 101 1.31 3.62 -19.45
CA THR A 101 1.84 4.65 -18.54
C THR A 101 0.89 5.83 -18.38
N GLU A 102 0.29 6.30 -19.47
CA GLU A 102 -0.62 7.45 -19.42
C GLU A 102 -1.92 7.14 -18.68
N GLU A 103 -2.50 5.95 -18.89
CA GLU A 103 -3.73 5.52 -18.20
C GLU A 103 -3.49 5.38 -16.68
N ILE A 104 -2.34 4.81 -16.30
CA ILE A 104 -1.94 4.67 -14.89
C ILE A 104 -1.68 6.06 -14.27
N ASP A 105 -0.98 6.96 -15.00
CA ASP A 105 -0.70 8.33 -14.58
C ASP A 105 -2.00 9.09 -14.27
N GLN A 106 -2.94 9.10 -15.20
CA GLN A 106 -4.23 9.75 -15.02
C GLN A 106 -5.00 9.19 -13.83
N ALA A 107 -5.04 7.86 -13.70
CA ALA A 107 -5.76 7.21 -12.61
C ALA A 107 -5.16 7.52 -11.23
N LEU A 108 -3.82 7.60 -11.13
CA LEU A 108 -3.16 7.89 -9.85
C LEU A 108 -3.17 9.37 -9.51
N ALA A 109 -3.15 10.26 -10.51
CA ALA A 109 -3.26 11.70 -10.30
C ALA A 109 -4.68 12.13 -9.85
N ALA A 110 -5.73 11.47 -10.37
CA ALA A 110 -7.13 11.74 -10.03
C ALA A 110 -7.90 10.41 -9.83
N PRO A 111 -7.71 9.73 -8.70
CA PRO A 111 -8.28 8.42 -8.48
C PRO A 111 -9.82 8.47 -8.35
N ARG A 112 -10.52 7.59 -9.06
CA ARG A 112 -11.99 7.49 -9.02
C ARG A 112 -12.52 7.01 -7.68
N PHE A 113 -11.81 6.07 -7.04
CA PHE A 113 -12.14 5.63 -5.68
C PHE A 113 -11.03 6.06 -4.73
N SER A 114 -11.39 6.38 -3.49
CA SER A 114 -10.41 6.69 -2.45
C SER A 114 -9.38 5.57 -2.34
N THR A 115 -8.11 5.95 -2.44
CA THR A 115 -6.99 5.02 -2.34
C THR A 115 -6.69 4.69 -0.88
N TYR A 116 -6.40 3.41 -0.59
CA TYR A 116 -6.02 2.96 0.73
C TYR A 116 -5.08 1.74 0.67
N LEU A 117 -4.29 1.56 1.72
CA LEU A 117 -3.30 0.49 1.81
C LEU A 117 -3.90 -0.75 2.50
N GLY A 118 -4.67 -1.54 1.74
CA GLY A 118 -5.31 -2.77 2.22
C GLY A 118 -6.64 -2.52 2.93
N ARG A 119 -6.75 -1.55 3.84
CA ARG A 119 -7.98 -1.16 4.53
C ARG A 119 -8.26 0.32 4.41
N LYS A 120 -9.54 0.71 4.45
CA LYS A 120 -9.98 2.12 4.38
C LYS A 120 -9.37 3.01 5.46
N ALA A 121 -9.03 2.44 6.62
CA ALA A 121 -8.40 3.17 7.72
C ALA A 121 -6.93 3.56 7.45
N PHE A 122 -6.29 2.96 6.44
CA PHE A 122 -4.88 3.20 6.14
C PHE A 122 -4.76 3.99 4.84
N ALA A 123 -4.82 5.31 4.97
CA ALA A 123 -4.53 6.21 3.85
C ALA A 123 -3.03 6.16 3.50
N PRO A 124 -2.67 6.26 2.21
CA PRO A 124 -1.30 6.47 1.82
C PRO A 124 -0.74 7.78 2.38
N ALA A 125 0.59 7.83 2.59
CA ALA A 125 1.24 9.08 2.97
C ALA A 125 1.13 10.14 1.86
N PHE A 126 1.08 11.41 2.26
CA PHE A 126 1.11 12.52 1.32
C PHE A 126 2.58 12.94 1.03
N PRO A 127 2.93 13.22 -0.23
CA PRO A 127 2.13 13.03 -1.44
C PRO A 127 2.05 11.56 -1.83
N PHE A 128 0.84 11.10 -2.14
CA PHE A 128 0.62 9.71 -2.57
C PHE A 128 1.21 9.44 -3.95
N TYR A 129 1.08 10.38 -4.86
CA TYR A 129 1.54 10.29 -6.24
C TYR A 129 2.59 11.37 -6.52
N LEU A 130 3.73 10.97 -7.06
CA LEU A 130 4.84 11.88 -7.34
C LEU A 130 4.87 12.36 -8.80
N GLY A 131 4.36 11.58 -9.73
CA GLY A 131 4.37 11.89 -11.16
C GLY A 131 5.04 10.81 -12.01
N VAL A 132 5.23 11.11 -13.29
CA VAL A 132 5.89 10.24 -14.27
C VAL A 132 7.32 10.73 -14.51
N GLY A 133 8.24 9.78 -14.69
CA GLY A 133 9.62 10.09 -14.96
C GLY A 133 10.41 8.87 -15.43
N ASN A 134 11.69 9.05 -15.70
CA ASN A 134 12.55 7.96 -16.11
C ASN A 134 12.88 7.00 -14.95
N SER A 135 13.38 5.82 -15.28
CA SER A 135 13.69 4.76 -14.30
C SER A 135 14.75 5.16 -13.27
N ALA A 136 15.63 6.10 -13.57
CA ALA A 136 16.70 6.54 -12.68
C ALA A 136 16.17 7.40 -11.51
N LEU A 137 14.98 8.00 -11.65
CA LEU A 137 14.42 8.85 -10.61
C LEU A 137 14.20 8.15 -9.28
N ILE A 138 13.97 6.84 -9.27
CA ILE A 138 13.81 6.06 -8.04
C ILE A 138 15.08 6.11 -7.17
N SER A 139 16.26 6.27 -7.76
CA SER A 139 17.54 6.43 -7.03
C SER A 139 17.87 7.87 -6.67
N GLN A 140 17.18 8.84 -7.28
CA GLN A 140 17.42 10.27 -7.08
C GLN A 140 16.51 10.89 -6.00
N VAL A 141 15.33 10.32 -5.78
CA VAL A 141 14.47 10.73 -4.66
C VAL A 141 15.21 10.43 -3.36
N PRO A 142 15.43 11.43 -2.47
CA PRO A 142 16.17 11.20 -1.24
C PRO A 142 15.39 10.34 -0.25
N ALA A 143 16.09 9.65 0.65
CA ALA A 143 15.52 9.08 1.87
C ALA A 143 15.63 10.10 3.02
N ILE A 144 14.67 10.03 3.95
CA ILE A 144 14.73 10.87 5.15
C ILE A 144 15.55 10.14 6.21
N GLN A 145 16.46 10.85 6.85
CA GLN A 145 17.26 10.30 7.93
C GLN A 145 16.36 9.85 9.10
N THR A 146 16.47 8.58 9.47
CA THR A 146 15.64 7.98 10.53
C THR A 146 16.38 7.84 11.86
N SER A 147 17.66 8.18 11.92
CA SER A 147 18.48 8.05 13.13
C SER A 147 18.63 9.37 13.86
N ASN A 148 18.77 9.31 15.20
CA ASN A 148 19.20 10.42 16.06
C ASN A 148 20.70 10.75 15.89
N ALA A 149 21.28 10.49 14.71
CA ALA A 149 22.67 10.85 14.42
C ALA A 149 22.80 12.37 14.43
N GLU A 150 23.86 12.85 15.04
CA GLU A 150 24.17 14.26 15.07
C GLU A 150 24.17 14.86 13.65
N PRO A 151 23.58 16.05 13.44
CA PRO A 151 23.45 16.69 12.12
C PRO A 151 24.77 16.81 11.36
N THR A 152 25.87 16.86 12.08
CA THR A 152 27.23 16.99 11.53
C THR A 152 27.79 15.72 10.89
N LYS A 153 27.12 14.59 11.05
CA LYS A 153 27.56 13.26 10.54
C LYS A 153 26.58 12.61 9.58
N THR A 154 25.65 13.36 9.00
CA THR A 154 24.72 12.82 8.01
C THR A 154 25.48 12.37 6.77
N PRO A 155 25.45 11.08 6.40
CA PRO A 155 26.10 10.61 5.18
C PRO A 155 25.41 11.22 3.96
N ALA A 156 26.18 11.54 2.92
CA ALA A 156 25.60 12.06 1.68
C ALA A 156 24.66 11.06 0.97
N LYS A 157 24.89 9.77 1.21
CA LYS A 157 24.07 8.66 0.65
C LYS A 157 23.93 7.55 1.67
N VAL A 158 22.80 6.84 1.58
CA VAL A 158 22.51 5.63 2.36
C VAL A 158 22.10 4.50 1.40
N GLY A 159 22.44 3.25 1.75
CA GLY A 159 21.96 2.07 1.06
C GLY A 159 20.55 1.71 1.52
N VAL A 160 19.62 1.60 0.58
CA VAL A 160 18.23 1.18 0.84
C VAL A 160 17.91 -0.11 0.11
N ASP A 161 17.05 -0.94 0.70
CA ASP A 161 16.62 -2.20 0.10
C ASP A 161 15.67 -1.93 -1.07
N VAL A 162 15.91 -2.59 -2.21
CA VAL A 162 15.07 -2.51 -3.40
C VAL A 162 14.62 -3.90 -3.82
N HIS A 163 13.32 -4.06 -4.00
CA HIS A 163 12.67 -5.27 -4.45
C HIS A 163 12.09 -5.06 -5.83
N HIS A 164 12.40 -5.94 -6.76
CA HIS A 164 11.77 -6.01 -8.08
C HIS A 164 10.69 -7.10 -8.03
N LEU A 165 9.44 -6.71 -8.28
CA LEU A 165 8.28 -7.58 -8.18
C LEU A 165 7.62 -7.68 -9.54
N SER A 166 7.87 -8.79 -10.24
CA SER A 166 7.12 -9.24 -11.41
C SER A 166 6.28 -10.46 -11.07
N MET A 167 5.36 -10.86 -11.96
CA MET A 167 4.61 -12.11 -11.73
C MET A 167 5.55 -13.31 -11.78
N GLY A 168 5.74 -13.97 -10.62
CA GLY A 168 6.48 -15.21 -10.50
C GLY A 168 7.93 -15.08 -10.04
N ASP A 169 8.42 -13.87 -9.81
CA ASP A 169 9.79 -13.67 -9.34
C ASP A 169 9.83 -13.11 -7.91
N SER A 170 10.54 -13.80 -7.03
CA SER A 170 10.88 -13.36 -5.67
C SER A 170 12.40 -13.18 -5.56
N ALA A 171 12.96 -12.32 -6.42
CA ALA A 171 14.37 -11.99 -6.39
C ALA A 171 14.76 -11.42 -5.01
N ARG A 172 15.97 -11.76 -4.56
CA ARG A 172 16.53 -11.17 -3.33
C ARG A 172 16.61 -9.65 -3.48
N PRO A 173 16.37 -8.88 -2.41
CA PRO A 173 16.50 -7.44 -2.47
C PRO A 173 17.94 -7.06 -2.86
N SER A 174 18.06 -6.04 -3.68
CA SER A 174 19.32 -5.37 -3.99
C SER A 174 19.46 -4.11 -3.13
N ILE A 175 20.70 -3.66 -2.92
CA ILE A 175 20.95 -2.41 -2.20
C ILE A 175 21.19 -1.30 -3.21
N MET A 176 20.45 -0.20 -3.05
CA MET A 176 20.57 0.99 -3.89
C MET A 176 21.08 2.18 -3.07
N PRO A 177 22.16 2.86 -3.47
CA PRO A 177 22.58 4.09 -2.83
C PRO A 177 21.66 5.24 -3.22
N VAL A 178 21.10 5.95 -2.22
CA VAL A 178 20.21 7.10 -2.43
C VAL A 178 20.68 8.30 -1.61
N PRO A 179 20.41 9.53 -2.06
CA PRO A 179 20.69 10.73 -1.28
C PRO A 179 19.91 10.71 0.05
N VAL A 180 20.43 11.43 1.05
CA VAL A 180 19.77 11.55 2.36
C VAL A 180 19.48 13.00 2.65
N VAL A 181 18.32 13.27 3.23
CA VAL A 181 17.91 14.59 3.76
C VAL A 181 17.49 14.47 5.22
N ALA A 182 17.60 15.58 5.94
CA ALA A 182 17.38 15.60 7.38
C ALA A 182 15.91 15.47 7.78
N ASP A 183 15.01 16.01 6.97
CA ASP A 183 13.60 16.15 7.31
C ASP A 183 12.67 16.11 6.10
N ARG A 184 11.37 16.13 6.37
CA ARG A 184 10.32 16.09 5.34
C ARG A 184 10.28 17.36 4.47
N ALA A 185 10.60 18.52 5.00
CA ALA A 185 10.61 19.77 4.23
C ALA A 185 11.75 19.76 3.20
N SER A 186 12.93 19.34 3.60
CA SER A 186 14.09 19.12 2.73
C SER A 186 13.79 18.05 1.66
N TRP A 187 13.03 17.01 2.02
CA TRP A 187 12.59 15.98 1.09
C TRP A 187 11.68 16.55 0.01
N PHE A 188 10.67 17.35 0.38
CA PHE A 188 9.79 18.01 -0.59
C PHE A 188 10.58 18.92 -1.53
N ALA A 189 11.45 19.76 -1.00
CA ALA A 189 12.28 20.67 -1.81
C ALA A 189 13.18 19.90 -2.80
N ALA A 190 13.72 18.74 -2.39
CA ALA A 190 14.52 17.89 -3.26
C ALA A 190 13.66 17.23 -4.36
N VAL A 191 12.49 16.69 -4.01
CA VAL A 191 11.58 16.05 -4.98
C VAL A 191 11.07 17.05 -6.01
N GLU A 192 10.81 18.30 -5.62
CA GLU A 192 10.38 19.35 -6.56
C GLU A 192 11.43 19.72 -7.60
N ARG A 193 12.70 19.55 -7.27
CA ARG A 193 13.82 19.76 -8.22
C ARG A 193 13.97 18.65 -9.24
N LEU A 194 13.37 17.47 -8.98
CA LEU A 194 13.40 16.36 -9.92
C LEU A 194 12.48 16.66 -11.11
N LYS A 195 12.92 16.27 -12.31
CA LYS A 195 12.14 16.44 -13.54
C LYS A 195 11.01 15.41 -13.62
N LEU A 196 10.07 15.48 -12.70
CA LEU A 196 8.85 14.70 -12.72
C LEU A 196 7.77 15.45 -13.48
N VAL A 197 7.09 14.80 -14.40
CA VAL A 197 5.90 15.34 -15.04
C VAL A 197 4.74 15.15 -14.09
N ARG A 198 4.26 16.24 -13.51
CA ARG A 198 3.04 16.24 -12.69
C ARG A 198 1.90 16.82 -13.50
N ARG A 199 0.79 16.11 -13.56
CA ARG A 199 -0.45 16.71 -14.09
C ARG A 199 -1.02 17.62 -13.02
N ALA A 200 -1.39 18.84 -13.40
CA ALA A 200 -2.15 19.71 -12.52
C ALA A 200 -3.47 19.00 -12.18
N THR A 201 -3.75 18.87 -10.89
CA THR A 201 -5.08 18.43 -10.42
C THR A 201 -6.07 19.50 -10.84
N VAL A 202 -6.98 19.17 -11.76
CA VAL A 202 -8.10 20.04 -12.17
C VAL A 202 -9.16 19.99 -11.09
#